data_7bb5dec6b8909230f59e3378e68ed11b
#
_entry.id   7bb5dec6b8909230f59e3378e68ed11b
#
_cell.length_a   1.000
_cell.length_b   1.000
_cell.length_c   1.000
_cell.angle_alpha   90.00
_cell.angle_beta   90.00
_cell.angle_gamma   90.00
#
_symmetry.space_group_name_H-M   'P 1'
#
loop_
_entity.id
_entity.type
_entity.pdbx_description
1 polymer ?
#
loop_
_entity_poly.entity_id
_entity_poly.type
_entity_poly.pdbx_seq_one_letter_code
_entity_poly.pdbx_strand_id
1 'polypeptide(L)' 'MSLNYKIGDSRVLESRESADGITIRRRRETMDGKHRFTTYERIEYPNLAVIKRDGSRELL' A
#
# COMPACT_ATOMS: atom_id res chain seq x y z
N MET A 1 16.77 -10.60 15.56
CA MET A 1 16.47 -9.22 15.92
C MET A 1 15.30 -8.70 15.09
N SER A 2 14.37 -8.11 15.69
CA SER A 2 13.22 -7.60 14.95
C SER A 2 13.50 -6.20 14.46
N LEU A 3 12.95 -5.90 13.31
CA LEU A 3 13.01 -4.57 12.74
C LEU A 3 11.72 -3.87 13.08
N ASN A 4 11.83 -2.84 13.89
CA ASN A 4 10.65 -2.12 14.36
C ASN A 4 10.50 -0.80 13.63
N TYR A 5 10.42 -0.89 12.32
CA TYR A 5 10.14 0.30 11.54
C TYR A 5 8.70 0.69 11.71
N LYS A 6 8.47 1.94 11.97
CA LYS A 6 7.12 2.45 12.11
C LYS A 6 6.87 3.47 11.03
N ILE A 7 5.73 3.35 10.41
CA ILE A 7 5.39 4.27 9.34
C ILE A 7 5.32 5.70 9.86
N GLY A 8 4.79 5.86 11.07
CA GLY A 8 4.67 7.19 11.65
C GLY A 8 6.00 7.85 11.98
N ASP A 9 7.06 7.05 12.11
CA ASP A 9 8.38 7.55 12.43
C ASP A 9 9.27 7.53 11.18
N SER A 10 8.69 7.78 10.05
CA SER A 10 9.42 7.77 8.80
C SER A 10 8.90 8.87 7.90
N ARG A 11 9.68 9.18 6.90
CA ARG A 11 9.28 10.13 5.88
C ARG A 11 9.34 9.47 4.53
N VAL A 12 8.53 9.95 3.61
CA VAL A 12 8.47 9.40 2.28
C VAL A 12 9.54 10.07 1.42
N LEU A 13 10.37 9.25 0.80
CA LEU A 13 11.39 9.74 -0.12
C LEU A 13 10.87 9.76 -1.55
N GLU A 14 10.08 8.75 -1.89
CA GLU A 14 9.64 8.59 -3.26
C GLU A 14 8.35 7.81 -3.27
N SER A 15 7.49 8.11 -4.22
CA SER A 15 6.25 7.39 -4.41
C SER A 15 6.10 7.05 -5.88
N ARG A 16 5.63 5.85 -6.16
CA ARG A 16 5.37 5.42 -7.52
C ARG A 16 4.06 4.68 -7.59
N GLU A 17 3.28 5.04 -8.57
CA GLU A 17 2.04 4.35 -8.82
C GLU A 17 2.30 3.15 -9.71
N SER A 18 1.66 2.03 -9.39
CA SER A 18 1.81 0.84 -10.20
C SER A 18 1.04 0.99 -11.51
N ALA A 19 1.33 0.08 -12.44
CA ALA A 19 0.69 0.15 -13.75
C ALA A 19 -0.81 -0.06 -13.68
N ASP A 20 -1.29 -0.78 -12.68
CA ASP A 20 -2.72 -1.02 -12.54
C ASP A 20 -3.44 0.15 -11.87
N GLY A 21 -2.70 1.11 -11.36
CA GLY A 21 -3.29 2.30 -10.77
C GLY A 21 -3.91 2.10 -9.40
N ILE A 22 -3.76 0.93 -8.82
CA ILE A 22 -4.40 0.66 -7.53
C ILE A 22 -3.40 0.44 -6.41
N THR A 23 -2.12 0.50 -6.71
CA THR A 23 -1.09 0.31 -5.71
C THR A 23 -0.07 1.42 -5.83
N ILE A 24 0.37 1.93 -4.71
CA ILE A 24 1.45 2.91 -4.67
C ILE A 24 2.58 2.32 -3.84
N ARG A 25 3.75 2.35 -4.43
CA ARG A 25 4.95 1.94 -3.72
C ARG A 25 5.63 3.18 -3.19
N ARG A 26 5.92 3.19 -1.89
CA ARG A 26 6.58 4.34 -1.27
C ARG A 26 7.88 3.88 -0.64
N ARG A 27 8.92 4.59 -0.96
CA ARG A 27 10.20 4.39 -0.28
C ARG A 27 10.26 5.36 0.88
N ARG A 28 10.57 4.81 2.03
CA ARG A 28 10.60 5.60 3.26
C ARG A 28 11.94 5.50 3.92
N GLU A 29 12.23 6.50 4.71
CA GLU A 29 13.45 6.57 5.49
C GLU A 29 13.08 6.88 6.91
N THR A 30 13.69 6.18 7.85
CA THR A 30 13.45 6.47 9.25
C THR A 30 13.87 7.90 9.56
N MET A 31 13.27 8.47 10.60
CA MET A 31 13.52 9.88 10.92
C MET A 31 14.97 10.13 11.30
N ASP A 32 15.66 9.13 11.80
CA ASP A 32 17.08 9.28 12.10
C ASP A 32 17.96 9.14 10.86
N GLY A 33 17.37 8.81 9.73
CA GLY A 33 18.09 8.72 8.47
C GLY A 33 18.98 7.50 8.34
N LYS A 34 18.86 6.52 9.24
CA LYS A 34 19.75 5.39 9.24
C LYS A 34 19.24 4.20 8.46
N HIS A 35 17.94 4.13 8.26
CA HIS A 35 17.36 2.96 7.62
C HIS A 35 16.34 3.38 6.59
N ARG A 36 16.21 2.55 5.57
CA ARG A 36 15.19 2.78 4.54
C ARG A 36 14.40 1.51 4.37
N PHE A 37 13.13 1.69 4.09
CA PHE A 37 12.24 0.56 3.88
C PHE A 37 11.18 0.96 2.88
N THR A 38 10.51 -0.04 2.34
CA THR A 38 9.50 0.16 1.32
C THR A 38 8.15 -0.21 1.89
N THR A 39 7.16 0.59 1.60
CA THR A 39 5.80 0.30 1.97
C THR A 39 4.94 0.33 0.71
N TYR A 40 3.78 -0.30 0.80
CA TYR A 40 2.84 -0.32 -0.29
C TYR A 40 1.50 0.16 0.22
N GLU A 41 0.87 0.96 -0.58
CA GLU A 41 -0.49 1.39 -0.33
C GLU A 41 -1.36 0.83 -1.43
N ARG A 42 -2.45 0.22 -1.07
CA ARG A 42 -3.34 -0.41 -2.04
C ARG A 42 -4.76 -0.01 -1.73
N ILE A 43 -5.53 0.18 -2.79
CA ILE A 43 -6.94 0.46 -2.61
C ILE A 43 -7.60 -0.77 -2.03
N GLU A 44 -8.29 -0.58 -0.95
CA GLU A 44 -9.04 -1.65 -0.34
C GLU A 44 -10.51 -1.37 -0.63
N TYR A 45 -11.06 -2.18 -1.51
CA TYR A 45 -12.44 -1.95 -1.90
C TYR A 45 -13.38 -2.30 -0.76
N PRO A 46 -14.45 -1.55 -0.62
CA PRO A 46 -15.42 -1.87 0.42
C PRO A 46 -15.99 -3.26 0.18
N ASN A 47 -16.44 -3.85 1.28
CA ASN A 47 -16.97 -5.20 1.22
C ASN A 47 -18.38 -5.16 0.70
N LEU A 48 -18.51 -4.96 -0.59
CA LEU A 48 -19.80 -4.87 -1.25
C LEU A 48 -19.99 -6.07 -2.16
N ALA A 49 -21.23 -6.30 -2.50
CA ALA A 49 -21.51 -7.29 -3.51
C ALA A 49 -20.93 -6.79 -4.82
N VAL A 50 -20.16 -7.64 -5.44
CA VAL A 50 -19.55 -7.31 -6.69
C VAL A 50 -20.32 -8.01 -7.79
N ILE A 51 -20.77 -7.23 -8.74
CA ILE A 51 -21.51 -7.79 -9.86
C ILE A 51 -20.49 -8.10 -10.94
N LYS A 52 -20.43 -9.36 -11.28
CA LYS A 52 -19.53 -9.78 -12.32
C LYS A 52 -20.06 -9.39 -13.66
N ARG A 53 -19.18 -9.36 -14.61
CA ARG A 53 -19.55 -8.93 -15.94
C ARG A 53 -20.58 -9.84 -16.58
N ASP A 54 -20.61 -11.08 -16.19
CA ASP A 54 -21.59 -12.01 -16.72
C ASP A 54 -22.93 -11.90 -16.01
N GLY A 55 -23.06 -10.94 -15.12
CA GLY A 55 -24.30 -10.73 -14.42
C GLY A 55 -24.41 -11.44 -13.10
N SER A 56 -23.51 -12.30 -12.79
CA SER A 56 -23.56 -12.94 -11.50
C SER A 56 -22.99 -12.04 -10.43
N ARG A 57 -23.32 -12.35 -9.22
CA ARG A 57 -22.96 -11.53 -8.11
C ARG A 57 -22.08 -12.29 -7.15
N GLU A 58 -21.15 -11.59 -6.60
CA GLU A 58 -20.19 -12.23 -5.76
C GLU A 58 -19.88 -11.34 -4.58
N LEU A 59 -19.79 -11.94 -3.40
CA LEU A 59 -19.40 -11.20 -2.20
C LEU A 59 -17.92 -11.39 -1.97
N LEU A 60 -17.28 -10.31 -1.64
CA LEU A 60 -15.86 -10.35 -1.35
C LEU A 60 -15.58 -10.54 0.12
#